data_3e9c525ee4c811c27c6537a552033bcc
#
_entry.id   3e9c525ee4c811c27c6537a552033bcc
#
_cell.length_a   1.000
_cell.length_b   1.000
_cell.length_c   1.000
_cell.angle_alpha   90.00
_cell.angle_beta   90.00
_cell.angle_gamma   90.00
#
_symmetry.space_group_name_H-M   'P 1'
#
loop_
_entity.id
_entity.type
_entity.pdbx_description
1 polymer ?
#
loop_
_entity_poly.entity_id
_entity_poly.type
_entity_poly.pdbx_seq_one_letter_code
_entity_poly.pdbx_strand_id
1 'polypeptide(L)'
;AVLRVEPKQLDTLLHPQFDAAALKAAEVVGKGLAASPGSACGQIVFTAEEAEEKVKSGEMKKVVLVRLETSPEDIVGMQVSQGILTVRGGMTSHAAVVARGMGTCCVSGCGNDNDVKIDEEAKTFEINGHKFVEGDWISIDGSTGNIYGEQIATVAATGNKNFNRFMGWADAARQLLVMTNADNPRDAQQAVDLGAEGIGLCRTEHMFFAEDR
;
A
#
# COMPACT_ATOMS: atom_id res chain seq x y z
N ALA A 1 19.95 -20.12 11.56
CA ALA A 1 19.76 -18.90 10.78
C ALA A 1 18.32 -18.40 10.91
N VAL A 2 17.31 -19.24 10.64
CA VAL A 2 15.89 -18.86 10.62
C VAL A 2 15.44 -18.20 11.93
N LEU A 3 15.78 -18.74 13.09
CA LEU A 3 15.40 -18.19 14.41
C LEU A 3 16.07 -16.84 14.77
N ARG A 4 16.97 -16.31 13.94
CA ARG A 4 17.60 -15.00 14.15
C ARG A 4 16.88 -13.86 13.41
N VAL A 5 15.94 -14.18 12.56
CA VAL A 5 15.17 -13.20 11.79
C VAL A 5 13.79 -13.11 12.39
N GLU A 6 13.41 -11.93 12.81
CA GLU A 6 12.07 -11.68 13.34
C GLU A 6 11.07 -11.55 12.18
N PRO A 7 9.84 -12.11 12.32
CA PRO A 7 8.81 -12.00 11.27
C PRO A 7 8.56 -10.56 10.79
N LYS A 8 8.58 -9.58 11.71
CA LYS A 8 8.41 -8.15 11.37
C LYS A 8 9.46 -7.61 10.40
N GLN A 9 10.67 -8.17 10.42
CA GLN A 9 11.73 -7.79 9.48
C GLN A 9 11.45 -8.30 8.07
N LEU A 10 10.67 -9.37 7.95
CA LEU A 10 10.23 -9.92 6.66
C LEU A 10 9.03 -9.16 6.09
N ASP A 11 8.16 -8.63 6.94
CA ASP A 11 7.00 -7.86 6.52
C ASP A 11 7.36 -6.71 5.57
N THR A 12 8.43 -5.99 5.87
CA THR A 12 8.91 -4.90 5.01
C THR A 12 9.34 -5.40 3.63
N LEU A 13 9.83 -6.65 3.53
CA LEU A 13 10.25 -7.27 2.27
C LEU A 13 9.08 -7.85 1.46
N LEU A 14 7.90 -8.01 2.06
CA LEU A 14 6.68 -8.44 1.38
C LEU A 14 5.97 -7.32 0.63
N HIS A 15 6.38 -6.07 0.87
CA HIS A 15 5.81 -4.90 0.21
C HIS A 15 6.80 -4.32 -0.81
N PRO A 16 6.33 -3.60 -1.83
CA PRO A 16 7.21 -2.86 -2.74
C PRO A 16 8.17 -1.97 -1.96
N GLN A 17 9.43 -1.90 -2.41
CA GLN A 17 10.47 -1.07 -1.83
C GLN A 17 10.96 -0.07 -2.87
N PHE A 18 11.47 1.08 -2.43
CA PHE A 18 12.19 1.98 -3.34
C PHE A 18 13.52 1.39 -3.78
N ASP A 19 13.91 1.71 -5.02
CA ASP A 19 15.27 1.46 -5.47
C ASP A 19 16.27 2.21 -4.58
N ALA A 20 17.26 1.50 -4.05
CA ALA A 20 18.18 2.05 -3.06
C ALA A 20 19.08 3.17 -3.60
N ALA A 21 19.36 3.17 -4.91
CA ALA A 21 20.17 4.21 -5.54
C ALA A 21 19.34 5.48 -5.77
N ALA A 22 18.10 5.32 -6.25
CA ALA A 22 17.18 6.42 -6.44
C ALA A 22 16.79 7.08 -5.09
N LEU A 23 16.55 6.28 -4.05
CA LEU A 23 16.20 6.79 -2.72
C LEU A 23 17.30 7.65 -2.08
N LYS A 24 18.59 7.33 -2.32
CA LYS A 24 19.71 8.11 -1.77
C LYS A 24 19.80 9.53 -2.33
N ALA A 25 19.30 9.76 -3.53
CA ALA A 25 19.29 11.07 -4.18
C ALA A 25 18.03 11.87 -3.85
N ALA A 26 17.00 11.23 -3.33
CA ALA A 26 15.68 11.82 -3.09
C ALA A 26 15.65 12.70 -1.83
N GLU A 27 14.97 13.84 -1.94
CA GLU A 27 14.77 14.76 -0.83
C GLU A 27 13.43 14.47 -0.12
N VAL A 28 13.49 14.37 1.22
CA VAL A 28 12.30 14.25 2.06
C VAL A 28 11.65 15.61 2.20
N VAL A 29 10.48 15.80 1.61
CA VAL A 29 9.70 17.05 1.66
C VAL A 29 8.81 17.13 2.91
N GLY A 30 8.50 16.00 3.52
CA GLY A 30 7.70 15.93 4.73
C GLY A 30 7.66 14.52 5.32
N LYS A 31 7.02 14.41 6.49
CA LYS A 31 6.88 13.13 7.19
C LYS A 31 5.51 13.04 7.85
N GLY A 32 4.91 11.86 7.75
CA GLY A 32 3.69 11.49 8.48
C GLY A 32 3.87 10.21 9.27
N LEU A 33 2.77 9.65 9.75
CA LEU A 33 2.75 8.38 10.46
C LEU A 33 2.89 7.22 9.47
N ALA A 34 3.79 6.29 9.76
CA ALA A 34 3.97 5.03 9.04
C ALA A 34 2.76 4.11 9.30
N ALA A 35 1.66 4.32 8.57
CA ALA A 35 0.37 3.71 8.87
C ALA A 35 0.20 2.32 8.25
N SER A 36 0.71 2.09 7.05
CA SER A 36 0.75 0.78 6.39
C SER A 36 2.03 0.65 5.58
N PRO A 37 2.79 -0.44 5.73
CA PRO A 37 4.13 -0.57 5.17
C PRO A 37 4.15 -0.63 3.64
N GLY A 38 5.33 -0.42 3.07
CA GLY A 38 5.61 -0.44 1.63
C GLY A 38 5.98 0.93 1.10
N SER A 39 6.49 0.93 -0.14
CA SER A 39 6.85 2.15 -0.87
C SER A 39 5.91 2.32 -2.06
N ALA A 40 5.37 3.49 -2.23
CA ALA A 40 4.48 3.82 -3.33
C ALA A 40 4.97 5.05 -4.08
N CYS A 41 4.83 5.01 -5.40
CA CYS A 41 5.11 6.12 -6.28
C CYS A 41 3.97 6.22 -7.30
N GLY A 42 3.42 7.40 -7.47
CA GLY A 42 2.32 7.64 -8.41
C GLY A 42 2.03 9.12 -8.60
N GLN A 43 1.13 9.39 -9.51
CA GLN A 43 0.62 10.73 -9.76
C GLN A 43 -0.48 11.06 -8.76
N ILE A 44 -0.49 12.28 -8.28
CA ILE A 44 -1.45 12.75 -7.28
C ILE A 44 -2.85 12.81 -7.87
N VAL A 45 -3.81 12.25 -7.13
CA VAL A 45 -5.25 12.43 -7.32
C VAL A 45 -5.89 12.80 -5.99
N PHE A 46 -6.95 13.58 -6.01
CA PHE A 46 -7.56 14.14 -4.80
C PHE A 46 -8.88 13.49 -4.43
N THR A 47 -9.53 12.76 -5.34
CA THR A 47 -10.78 12.04 -5.06
C THR A 47 -10.68 10.56 -5.44
N ALA A 48 -11.52 9.75 -4.80
CA ALA A 48 -11.57 8.31 -5.06
C ALA A 48 -12.12 8.02 -6.46
N GLU A 49 -13.08 8.79 -6.91
CA GLU A 49 -13.71 8.69 -8.23
C GLU A 49 -12.68 8.97 -9.34
N GLU A 50 -11.88 10.05 -9.17
CA GLU A 50 -10.82 10.37 -10.13
C GLU A 50 -9.73 9.30 -10.16
N ALA A 51 -9.36 8.74 -9.01
CA ALA A 51 -8.41 7.64 -8.97
C ALA A 51 -8.89 6.45 -9.80
N GLU A 52 -10.15 6.07 -9.62
CA GLU A 52 -10.77 4.97 -10.36
C GLU A 52 -10.88 5.27 -11.87
N GLU A 53 -11.39 6.44 -12.23
CA GLU A 53 -11.58 6.85 -13.62
C GLU A 53 -10.26 6.92 -14.39
N LYS A 54 -9.25 7.59 -13.83
CA LYS A 54 -7.95 7.80 -14.49
C LYS A 54 -7.14 6.51 -14.62
N VAL A 55 -7.25 5.61 -13.65
CA VAL A 55 -6.61 4.28 -13.74
C VAL A 55 -7.32 3.41 -14.75
N LYS A 56 -8.67 3.38 -14.76
CA LYS A 56 -9.47 2.57 -15.71
C LYS A 56 -9.34 3.08 -17.15
N SER A 57 -9.31 4.39 -17.36
CA SER A 57 -9.11 4.98 -18.69
C SER A 57 -7.69 4.80 -19.22
N GLY A 58 -6.74 4.49 -18.34
CA GLY A 58 -5.31 4.39 -18.67
C GLY A 58 -4.60 5.75 -18.78
N GLU A 59 -5.26 6.85 -18.41
CA GLU A 59 -4.68 8.20 -18.36
C GLU A 59 -3.52 8.24 -17.36
N MET A 60 -3.74 7.68 -16.15
CA MET A 60 -2.73 7.53 -15.11
C MET A 60 -2.58 6.05 -14.76
N LYS A 61 -1.38 5.50 -14.95
CA LYS A 61 -1.12 4.08 -14.64
C LYS A 61 -0.86 3.81 -13.17
N LYS A 62 -0.37 4.81 -12.44
CA LYS A 62 -0.03 4.72 -11.02
C LYS A 62 -0.46 6.01 -10.36
N VAL A 63 -1.33 5.91 -9.37
CA VAL A 63 -1.84 7.05 -8.63
C VAL A 63 -1.55 6.93 -7.14
N VAL A 64 -1.37 8.07 -6.49
CA VAL A 64 -1.35 8.22 -5.04
C VAL A 64 -2.54 9.09 -4.66
N LEU A 65 -3.42 8.53 -3.85
CA LEU A 65 -4.60 9.24 -3.36
C LEU A 65 -4.21 10.16 -2.21
N VAL A 66 -4.36 11.46 -2.40
CA VAL A 66 -4.04 12.50 -1.40
C VAL A 66 -5.33 13.13 -0.92
N ARG A 67 -5.64 12.94 0.36
CA ARG A 67 -6.89 13.40 0.97
C ARG A 67 -6.62 14.20 2.25
N LEU A 68 -7.56 15.07 2.61
CA LEU A 68 -7.58 15.63 3.97
C LEU A 68 -7.73 14.48 4.99
N GLU A 69 -8.72 13.63 4.79
CA GLU A 69 -8.96 12.36 5.46
C GLU A 69 -9.80 11.46 4.55
N THR A 70 -9.77 10.14 4.74
CA THR A 70 -10.59 9.22 3.95
C THR A 70 -11.85 8.80 4.71
N SER A 71 -12.88 8.48 3.93
CA SER A 71 -14.17 7.94 4.39
C SER A 71 -14.42 6.53 3.79
N PRO A 72 -15.45 5.80 4.25
CA PRO A 72 -15.82 4.52 3.65
C PRO A 72 -16.13 4.58 2.14
N GLU A 73 -16.56 5.72 1.64
CA GLU A 73 -16.85 5.96 0.22
C GLU A 73 -15.58 5.97 -0.63
N ASP A 74 -14.44 6.27 -0.04
CA ASP A 74 -13.15 6.32 -0.74
C ASP A 74 -12.53 4.93 -1.03
N ILE A 75 -13.11 3.84 -0.55
CA ILE A 75 -12.56 2.48 -0.64
C ILE A 75 -12.19 2.10 -2.07
N VAL A 76 -13.04 2.43 -3.04
CA VAL A 76 -12.82 2.08 -4.46
C VAL A 76 -11.56 2.76 -5.00
N GLY A 77 -11.39 4.05 -4.72
CA GLY A 77 -10.19 4.80 -5.10
C GLY A 77 -8.94 4.33 -4.37
N MET A 78 -9.08 3.95 -3.08
CA MET A 78 -7.98 3.38 -2.30
C MET A 78 -7.48 2.06 -2.89
N GLN A 79 -8.37 1.21 -3.42
CA GLN A 79 -8.02 -0.09 -4.01
C GLN A 79 -7.19 0.02 -5.29
N VAL A 80 -7.43 1.04 -6.11
CA VAL A 80 -6.72 1.23 -7.37
C VAL A 80 -5.42 2.05 -7.19
N SER A 81 -5.26 2.68 -6.03
CA SER A 81 -4.09 3.52 -5.72
C SER A 81 -2.89 2.70 -5.30
N GLN A 82 -1.69 3.14 -5.71
CA GLN A 82 -0.43 2.57 -5.26
C GLN A 82 -0.15 2.91 -3.78
N GLY A 83 -0.62 4.06 -3.34
CA GLY A 83 -0.46 4.52 -1.97
C GLY A 83 -1.49 5.57 -1.58
N ILE A 84 -1.62 5.78 -0.28
CA ILE A 84 -2.58 6.69 0.33
C ILE A 84 -1.84 7.64 1.24
N LEU A 85 -2.05 8.95 1.04
CA LEU A 85 -1.50 10.02 1.87
C LEU A 85 -2.66 10.83 2.46
N THR A 86 -2.71 10.95 3.78
CA THR A 86 -3.71 11.81 4.43
C THR A 86 -3.06 12.89 5.26
N VAL A 87 -3.67 14.09 5.23
CA VAL A 87 -3.22 15.23 6.03
C VAL A 87 -3.59 15.03 7.49
N ARG A 88 -4.80 14.54 7.75
CA ARG A 88 -5.31 14.20 9.08
C ARG A 88 -5.37 12.70 9.28
N GLY A 89 -5.42 12.30 10.53
CA GLY A 89 -5.59 10.92 10.94
C GLY A 89 -4.41 10.36 11.72
N GLY A 90 -4.67 9.28 12.41
CA GLY A 90 -3.70 8.54 13.22
C GLY A 90 -3.61 7.08 12.78
N MET A 91 -2.93 6.25 13.58
CA MET A 91 -2.77 4.83 13.33
C MET A 91 -4.09 4.02 13.35
N THR A 92 -5.15 4.59 13.92
CA THR A 92 -6.50 4.03 14.00
C THR A 92 -7.50 4.73 13.08
N SER A 93 -7.04 5.66 12.23
CA SER A 93 -7.90 6.33 11.25
C SER A 93 -8.42 5.34 10.20
N HIS A 94 -9.50 5.70 9.54
CA HIS A 94 -10.08 4.91 8.44
C HIS A 94 -9.02 4.56 7.38
N ALA A 95 -8.25 5.57 6.92
CA ALA A 95 -7.16 5.36 5.96
C ALA A 95 -6.16 4.29 6.42
N ALA A 96 -5.69 4.40 7.67
CA ALA A 96 -4.69 3.49 8.22
C ALA A 96 -5.20 2.04 8.37
N VAL A 97 -6.44 1.88 8.84
CA VAL A 97 -7.03 0.54 9.04
C VAL A 97 -7.32 -0.14 7.72
N VAL A 98 -7.95 0.57 6.78
CA VAL A 98 -8.31 0.03 5.47
C VAL A 98 -7.06 -0.27 4.63
N ALA A 99 -6.09 0.65 4.60
CA ALA A 99 -4.84 0.43 3.87
C ALA A 99 -4.08 -0.81 4.36
N ARG A 100 -4.00 -1.04 5.68
CA ARG A 100 -3.41 -2.27 6.24
C ARG A 100 -4.18 -3.52 5.81
N GLY A 101 -5.51 -3.45 5.82
CA GLY A 101 -6.35 -4.57 5.37
C GLY A 101 -6.16 -4.90 3.88
N MET A 102 -5.87 -3.91 3.05
CA MET A 102 -5.60 -4.06 1.62
C MET A 102 -4.13 -4.38 1.30
N GLY A 103 -3.21 -4.22 2.27
CA GLY A 103 -1.76 -4.29 2.01
C GLY A 103 -1.23 -3.12 1.19
N THR A 104 -1.94 -1.99 1.14
CA THR A 104 -1.58 -0.78 0.40
C THR A 104 -0.73 0.15 1.25
N CYS A 105 0.33 0.71 0.68
CA CYS A 105 1.17 1.71 1.35
C CYS A 105 0.34 2.90 1.85
N CYS A 106 0.54 3.30 3.11
CA CYS A 106 -0.17 4.45 3.67
C CYS A 106 0.71 5.28 4.59
N VAL A 107 0.72 6.58 4.35
CA VAL A 107 1.26 7.60 5.25
C VAL A 107 0.09 8.47 5.72
N SER A 108 -0.16 8.50 7.02
CA SER A 108 -1.31 9.19 7.61
C SER A 108 -0.88 10.38 8.47
N GLY A 109 -1.74 11.40 8.54
CA GLY A 109 -1.54 12.52 9.46
C GLY A 109 -0.32 13.38 9.18
N CYS A 110 0.04 13.58 7.91
CA CYS A 110 1.22 14.40 7.58
C CYS A 110 1.09 15.88 7.99
N GLY A 111 -0.12 16.36 8.27
CA GLY A 111 -0.35 17.71 8.77
C GLY A 111 -0.02 17.92 10.25
N ASN A 112 0.29 16.85 11.00
CA ASN A 112 0.54 16.99 12.44
C ASN A 112 1.87 17.70 12.74
N ASP A 113 2.91 17.41 11.95
CA ASP A 113 4.29 17.88 12.17
C ASP A 113 4.84 18.72 11.01
N ASN A 114 4.00 19.01 9.99
CA ASN A 114 4.40 19.79 8.82
C ASN A 114 3.42 20.94 8.56
N ASP A 115 3.90 22.00 7.89
CA ASP A 115 3.02 23.03 7.33
C ASP A 115 2.38 22.48 6.06
N VAL A 116 1.10 22.11 6.15
CA VAL A 116 0.35 21.48 5.06
C VAL A 116 -0.88 22.28 4.72
N LYS A 117 -1.06 22.53 3.43
CA LYS A 117 -2.29 23.09 2.85
C LYS A 117 -2.80 22.14 1.77
N ILE A 118 -4.04 21.75 1.88
CA ILE A 118 -4.73 20.94 0.86
C ILE A 118 -6.01 21.64 0.46
N ASP A 119 -6.26 21.71 -0.84
CA ASP A 119 -7.51 22.13 -1.43
C ASP A 119 -7.92 21.08 -2.46
N GLU A 120 -8.86 20.22 -2.08
CA GLU A 120 -9.31 19.10 -2.91
C GLU A 120 -10.14 19.58 -4.11
N GLU A 121 -10.82 20.73 -4.00
CA GLU A 121 -11.59 21.34 -5.12
C GLU A 121 -10.65 22.01 -6.12
N ALA A 122 -9.68 22.78 -5.63
CA ALA A 122 -8.65 23.40 -6.47
C ALA A 122 -7.57 22.41 -6.91
N LYS A 123 -7.61 21.17 -6.41
CA LYS A 123 -6.66 20.08 -6.73
C LYS A 123 -5.20 20.48 -6.47
N THR A 124 -4.96 21.03 -5.28
CA THR A 124 -3.63 21.49 -4.86
C THR A 124 -3.26 20.93 -3.49
N PHE A 125 -1.98 20.60 -3.35
CA PHE A 125 -1.38 20.13 -2.12
C PHE A 125 -0.05 20.85 -1.89
N GLU A 126 0.16 21.42 -0.71
CA GLU A 126 1.42 22.05 -0.33
C GLU A 126 1.90 21.45 0.99
N ILE A 127 3.16 21.08 1.07
CA ILE A 127 3.81 20.59 2.27
C ILE A 127 5.19 21.24 2.44
N ASN A 128 5.41 21.90 3.56
CA ASN A 128 6.67 22.59 3.90
C ASN A 128 7.16 23.51 2.77
N GLY A 129 6.25 24.20 2.06
CA GLY A 129 6.55 25.10 0.94
C GLY A 129 6.69 24.44 -0.42
N HIS A 130 6.66 23.10 -0.51
CA HIS A 130 6.63 22.36 -1.77
C HIS A 130 5.19 22.25 -2.27
N LYS A 131 4.93 22.76 -3.48
CA LYS A 131 3.59 22.81 -4.08
C LYS A 131 3.42 21.73 -5.12
N PHE A 132 2.28 21.05 -5.08
CA PHE A 132 1.89 19.99 -6.00
C PHE A 132 0.47 20.25 -6.50
N VAL A 133 0.22 19.83 -7.72
CA VAL A 133 -1.10 19.82 -8.34
C VAL A 133 -1.45 18.41 -8.80
N GLU A 134 -2.70 18.18 -9.18
CA GLU A 134 -3.13 16.90 -9.75
C GLU A 134 -2.23 16.49 -10.93
N GLY A 135 -1.81 15.24 -10.92
CA GLY A 135 -0.92 14.68 -11.94
C GLY A 135 0.57 14.79 -11.64
N ASP A 136 0.98 15.60 -10.66
CA ASP A 136 2.37 15.65 -10.22
C ASP A 136 2.78 14.33 -9.57
N TRP A 137 4.06 13.96 -9.73
CA TRP A 137 4.59 12.75 -9.13
C TRP A 137 4.92 12.97 -7.65
N ILE A 138 4.50 12.00 -6.83
CA ILE A 138 4.84 11.93 -5.42
C ILE A 138 5.22 10.50 -5.06
N SER A 139 6.14 10.35 -4.13
CA SER A 139 6.51 9.05 -3.57
C SER A 139 6.36 9.07 -2.07
N ILE A 140 5.83 7.99 -1.50
CA ILE A 140 5.61 7.85 -0.06
C ILE A 140 6.16 6.52 0.44
N ASP A 141 6.74 6.54 1.64
CA ASP A 141 7.23 5.35 2.32
C ASP A 141 6.39 5.09 3.57
N GLY A 142 5.51 4.10 3.46
CA GLY A 142 4.63 3.68 4.54
C GLY A 142 5.34 2.96 5.70
N SER A 143 6.63 2.59 5.53
CA SER A 143 7.44 1.98 6.58
C SER A 143 8.13 3.02 7.46
N THR A 144 8.52 4.16 6.90
CA THR A 144 9.21 5.25 7.60
C THR A 144 8.34 6.48 7.83
N GLY A 145 7.27 6.64 7.05
CA GLY A 145 6.40 7.82 7.02
C GLY A 145 6.95 8.97 6.15
N ASN A 146 8.06 8.77 5.46
CA ASN A 146 8.68 9.81 4.63
C ASN A 146 7.87 10.08 3.35
N ILE A 147 7.86 11.36 2.95
CA ILE A 147 7.20 11.85 1.73
C ILE A 147 8.26 12.52 0.87
N TYR A 148 8.28 12.18 -0.43
CA TYR A 148 9.23 12.68 -1.42
C TYR A 148 8.47 13.34 -2.56
N GLY A 149 8.89 14.53 -2.97
CA GLY A 149 8.24 15.32 -4.02
C GLY A 149 8.65 14.96 -5.45
N GLU A 150 9.06 13.71 -5.67
CA GLU A 150 9.58 13.25 -6.94
C GLU A 150 9.20 11.79 -7.23
N GLN A 151 9.39 11.38 -8.47
CA GLN A 151 9.19 9.99 -8.90
C GLN A 151 10.38 9.13 -8.50
N ILE A 152 10.18 8.22 -7.54
CA ILE A 152 11.18 7.23 -7.13
C ILE A 152 10.75 5.85 -7.63
N ALA A 153 11.65 5.17 -8.35
CA ALA A 153 11.38 3.83 -8.84
C ALA A 153 11.16 2.85 -7.68
N THR A 154 10.15 1.99 -7.83
CA THR A 154 9.83 0.93 -6.86
C THR A 154 10.20 -0.43 -7.42
N VAL A 155 10.72 -1.30 -6.56
CA VAL A 155 11.04 -2.69 -6.85
C VAL A 155 9.99 -3.58 -6.18
N ALA A 156 9.40 -4.50 -6.94
CA ALA A 156 8.40 -5.42 -6.40
C ALA A 156 9.03 -6.36 -5.35
N ALA A 157 8.27 -6.66 -4.30
CA ALA A 157 8.69 -7.56 -3.21
C ALA A 157 9.10 -8.95 -3.68
N THR A 158 8.44 -9.49 -4.70
CA THR A 158 8.64 -10.84 -5.23
C THR A 158 9.97 -11.08 -5.95
N GLY A 159 10.76 -10.03 -6.19
CA GLY A 159 12.04 -10.11 -6.92
C GLY A 159 13.29 -10.33 -6.06
N ASN A 160 13.18 -10.38 -4.74
CA ASN A 160 14.35 -10.49 -3.87
C ASN A 160 14.84 -11.94 -3.75
N LYS A 161 15.94 -12.27 -4.46
CA LYS A 161 16.54 -13.63 -4.45
C LYS A 161 16.94 -14.10 -3.04
N ASN A 162 17.39 -13.18 -2.18
CA ASN A 162 17.78 -13.53 -0.81
C ASN A 162 16.57 -13.83 0.06
N PHE A 163 15.47 -13.12 -0.12
CA PHE A 163 14.20 -13.41 0.53
C PHE A 163 13.71 -14.81 0.15
N ASN A 164 13.64 -15.13 -1.13
CA ASN A 164 13.20 -16.44 -1.60
C ASN A 164 14.10 -17.58 -1.08
N ARG A 165 15.41 -17.37 -1.04
CA ARG A 165 16.36 -18.33 -0.47
C ARG A 165 16.14 -18.53 1.03
N PHE A 166 15.89 -17.46 1.77
CA PHE A 166 15.59 -17.52 3.21
C PHE A 166 14.27 -18.25 3.47
N MET A 167 13.22 -17.96 2.68
CA MET A 167 11.94 -18.65 2.79
C MET A 167 12.07 -20.14 2.51
N GLY A 168 12.89 -20.54 1.54
CA GLY A 168 13.20 -21.97 1.29
C GLY A 168 13.85 -22.65 2.51
N TRP A 169 14.69 -21.96 3.29
CA TRP A 169 15.21 -22.52 4.55
C TRP A 169 14.14 -22.59 5.63
N ALA A 170 13.23 -21.62 5.70
CA ALA A 170 12.12 -21.63 6.64
C ALA A 170 11.17 -22.80 6.34
N ASP A 171 10.83 -23.00 5.06
CA ASP A 171 9.98 -24.11 4.61
C ASP A 171 10.60 -25.47 4.89
N ALA A 172 11.92 -25.63 4.72
CA ALA A 172 12.62 -26.86 5.07
C ALA A 172 12.66 -27.15 6.59
N ALA A 173 12.54 -26.14 7.42
CA ALA A 173 12.61 -26.26 8.88
C ALA A 173 11.23 -26.35 9.56
N ARG A 174 10.17 -25.86 8.94
CA ARG A 174 8.82 -25.88 9.50
C ARG A 174 8.22 -27.28 9.51
N GLN A 175 7.32 -27.51 10.47
CA GLN A 175 6.58 -28.78 10.61
C GLN A 175 5.09 -28.62 10.27
N LEU A 176 4.57 -27.38 10.30
CA LEU A 176 3.17 -27.07 10.03
C LEU A 176 2.98 -26.63 8.59
N LEU A 177 1.86 -27.02 8.01
CA LEU A 177 1.42 -26.55 6.70
C LEU A 177 0.78 -25.16 6.84
N VAL A 178 0.91 -24.34 5.79
CA VAL A 178 0.26 -23.04 5.70
C VAL A 178 -1.08 -23.19 5.01
N MET A 179 -2.15 -23.04 5.77
CA MET A 179 -3.53 -23.13 5.30
C MET A 179 -4.13 -21.73 5.21
N THR A 180 -5.02 -21.51 4.25
CA THR A 180 -5.75 -20.25 4.07
C THR A 180 -7.26 -20.46 4.11
N ASN A 181 -8.00 -19.36 4.31
CA ASN A 181 -9.44 -19.37 4.11
C ASN A 181 -9.74 -18.99 2.66
N ALA A 182 -10.63 -19.73 2.01
CA ALA A 182 -11.09 -19.42 0.65
C ALA A 182 -12.54 -19.89 0.51
N ASP A 183 -13.43 -18.99 0.13
CA ASP A 183 -14.86 -19.22 0.02
C ASP A 183 -15.36 -19.29 -1.42
N ASN A 184 -14.53 -18.94 -2.40
CA ASN A 184 -14.84 -18.96 -3.82
C ASN A 184 -13.60 -19.34 -4.68
N PRO A 185 -13.78 -19.64 -5.98
CA PRO A 185 -12.69 -20.05 -6.85
C PRO A 185 -11.59 -18.99 -7.01
N ARG A 186 -11.93 -17.71 -7.00
CA ARG A 186 -10.98 -16.60 -7.12
C ARG A 186 -10.05 -16.56 -5.91
N ASP A 187 -10.60 -16.63 -4.71
CA ASP A 187 -9.82 -16.65 -3.48
C ASP A 187 -8.94 -17.89 -3.40
N ALA A 188 -9.45 -19.05 -3.83
CA ALA A 188 -8.69 -20.29 -3.88
C ALA A 188 -7.49 -20.19 -4.85
N GLN A 189 -7.68 -19.60 -6.05
CA GLN A 189 -6.59 -19.36 -6.99
C GLN A 189 -5.55 -18.40 -6.42
N GLN A 190 -5.99 -17.31 -5.82
CA GLN A 190 -5.09 -16.35 -5.18
C GLN A 190 -4.29 -16.99 -4.04
N ALA A 191 -4.92 -17.87 -3.27
CA ALA A 191 -4.26 -18.64 -2.22
C ALA A 191 -3.12 -19.52 -2.76
N VAL A 192 -3.37 -20.23 -3.86
CA VAL A 192 -2.35 -21.04 -4.55
C VAL A 192 -1.20 -20.16 -5.04
N ASP A 193 -1.52 -19.03 -5.67
CA ASP A 193 -0.52 -18.08 -6.19
C ASP A 193 0.36 -17.49 -5.08
N LEU A 194 -0.19 -17.34 -3.87
CA LEU A 194 0.53 -16.91 -2.68
C LEU A 194 1.26 -18.05 -1.94
N GLY A 195 1.15 -19.28 -2.40
CA GLY A 195 1.87 -20.43 -1.87
C GLY A 195 1.17 -21.13 -0.69
N ALA A 196 -0.13 -20.99 -0.53
CA ALA A 196 -0.90 -21.77 0.44
C ALA A 196 -0.92 -23.26 0.05
N GLU A 197 -0.88 -24.13 1.05
CA GLU A 197 -0.78 -25.57 0.86
C GLU A 197 -2.13 -26.29 1.01
N GLY A 198 -3.18 -25.54 1.35
CA GLY A 198 -4.53 -26.05 1.45
C GLY A 198 -5.51 -25.02 2.01
N ILE A 199 -6.79 -25.42 2.06
CA ILE A 199 -7.87 -24.58 2.61
C ILE A 199 -8.10 -24.99 4.06
N GLY A 200 -7.95 -24.04 4.98
CA GLY A 200 -8.21 -24.21 6.41
C GLY A 200 -9.68 -24.08 6.75
N LEU A 201 -10.35 -23.07 6.21
CA LEU A 201 -11.79 -22.83 6.37
C LEU A 201 -12.39 -22.38 5.05
N CYS A 202 -13.53 -22.99 4.72
CA CYS A 202 -14.42 -22.53 3.65
C CYS A 202 -15.79 -22.25 4.27
N ARG A 203 -16.26 -21.01 4.21
CA ARG A 203 -17.60 -20.62 4.69
C ARG A 203 -18.60 -20.87 3.58
N THR A 204 -19.22 -22.03 3.61
CA THR A 204 -20.16 -22.45 2.57
C THR A 204 -21.40 -21.56 2.49
N GLU A 205 -21.75 -20.85 3.58
CA GLU A 205 -22.82 -19.85 3.58
C GLU A 205 -22.56 -18.71 2.62
N HIS A 206 -21.30 -18.31 2.39
CA HIS A 206 -20.96 -17.27 1.42
C HIS A 206 -21.23 -17.71 -0.03
N MET A 207 -21.20 -19.03 -0.31
CA MET A 207 -21.52 -19.57 -1.64
C MET A 207 -23.02 -19.44 -1.97
N PHE A 208 -23.89 -19.41 -0.94
CA PHE A 208 -25.32 -19.28 -1.16
C PHE A 208 -25.74 -17.85 -1.52
N PHE A 209 -24.96 -16.86 -1.15
CA PHE A 209 -25.24 -15.45 -1.39
C PHE A 209 -24.43 -14.87 -2.56
N ALA A 210 -23.65 -15.69 -3.27
CA ALA A 210 -22.95 -15.24 -4.48
C ALA A 210 -23.92 -14.93 -5.61
N GLU A 211 -23.74 -13.77 -6.27
CA GLU A 211 -24.62 -13.32 -7.35
C GLU A 211 -24.51 -14.18 -8.62
N ASP A 212 -23.41 -14.90 -8.81
CA ASP A 212 -23.15 -15.78 -9.95
C ASP A 212 -23.54 -17.24 -9.62
N ARG A 213 -24.80 -17.57 -9.85
CA ARG A 213 -25.32 -18.96 -9.85
C ARG A 213 -25.78 -19.38 -11.23
#